data_4539deb10c9380dcc158704f70f519fd
#
_entry.id   4539deb10c9380dcc158704f70f519fd
#
_cell.length_a   1.000
_cell.length_b   1.000
_cell.length_c   1.000
_cell.angle_alpha   90.00
_cell.angle_beta   90.00
_cell.angle_gamma   90.00
#
_symmetry.space_group_name_H-M   'P 1'
#
loop_
_entity.id
_entity.type
_entity.pdbx_description
1 polymer ?
#
loop_
_entity_poly.entity_id
_entity_poly.type
_entity_poly.pdbx_seq_one_letter_code
_entity_poly.pdbx_strand_id
1 'polypeptide(L)'
;MDKPTRDIILKSPTGSGKTIILTYFMHQYVQSYRNTVFVWLTPGKGNLEEQSKEKMDKYIHAAQIKLLSDVMTGGFEENDNCFINWEKLTKKGNNALKDSERTNFLEHIEHALNAGLHFIVIVDESHQNNTVKADEIIQYFHTDKIIRCSATPKGIKNAEIIEIPEADVIAEGLIKKMLIINENFPQQVEMENATNYLLEQAYAK
;
A
#
# COMPACT_ATOMS: atom_id res chain seq x y z
N MET A 1 27.97 9.98 -12.18
CA MET A 1 26.74 10.34 -11.42
C MET A 1 25.82 9.15 -11.52
N ASP A 2 25.65 8.46 -10.40
CA ASP A 2 24.71 7.34 -10.36
C ASP A 2 23.30 7.89 -10.58
N LYS A 3 22.58 7.28 -11.51
CA LYS A 3 21.16 7.63 -11.72
C LYS A 3 20.42 7.33 -10.42
N PRO A 4 19.58 8.23 -9.90
CA PRO A 4 18.81 7.96 -8.71
C PRO A 4 18.00 6.67 -8.92
N THR A 5 17.99 5.82 -7.89
CA THR A 5 17.28 4.55 -7.90
C THR A 5 15.80 4.80 -8.08
N ARG A 6 15.20 4.15 -9.07
CA ARG A 6 13.76 4.28 -9.35
C ARG A 6 12.92 3.51 -8.33
N ASP A 7 13.35 2.32 -7.98
CA ASP A 7 12.65 1.44 -7.05
C ASP A 7 13.25 1.52 -5.64
N ILE A 8 12.39 1.75 -4.66
CA ILE A 8 12.69 1.73 -3.23
C ILE A 8 11.85 0.60 -2.62
N ILE A 9 12.49 -0.34 -1.92
CA ILE A 9 11.81 -1.44 -1.25
C ILE A 9 11.76 -1.13 0.23
N LEU A 10 10.55 -0.93 0.78
CA LEU A 10 10.32 -0.89 2.21
C LEU A 10 10.01 -2.31 2.70
N LYS A 11 11.03 -2.97 3.24
CA LYS A 11 10.91 -4.29 3.87
C LYS A 11 10.57 -4.12 5.34
N SER A 12 9.42 -4.63 5.75
CA SER A 12 8.97 -4.54 7.14
C SER A 12 7.98 -5.66 7.45
N PRO A 13 7.99 -6.24 8.64
CA PRO A 13 7.07 -7.30 9.03
C PRO A 13 5.60 -6.89 8.91
N THR A 14 4.71 -7.86 8.79
CA THR A 14 3.27 -7.62 8.87
C THR A 14 2.92 -7.13 10.29
N GLY A 15 2.05 -6.13 10.38
CA GLY A 15 1.71 -5.52 11.69
C GLY A 15 2.67 -4.45 12.18
N SER A 16 3.78 -4.18 11.52
CA SER A 16 4.77 -3.15 11.90
C SER A 16 4.32 -1.70 11.71
N GLY A 17 3.09 -1.46 11.24
CA GLY A 17 2.61 -0.09 11.01
C GLY A 17 3.01 0.52 9.67
N LYS A 18 3.38 -0.27 8.66
CA LYS A 18 3.76 0.23 7.31
C LYS A 18 2.83 1.31 6.76
N THR A 19 1.52 1.09 6.86
CA THR A 19 0.53 2.06 6.38
C THR A 19 0.67 3.40 7.08
N ILE A 20 0.88 3.41 8.40
CA ILE A 20 1.03 4.65 9.19
C ILE A 20 2.33 5.36 8.80
N ILE A 21 3.42 4.63 8.72
CA ILE A 21 4.74 5.17 8.32
C ILE A 21 4.62 5.87 6.95
N LEU A 22 4.00 5.19 5.99
CA LEU A 22 3.84 5.74 4.64
C LEU A 22 2.90 6.93 4.59
N THR A 23 1.79 6.93 5.33
CA THR A 23 0.89 8.09 5.36
C THR A 23 1.56 9.33 5.95
N TYR A 24 2.37 9.18 7.00
CA TYR A 24 3.18 10.28 7.52
C TYR A 24 4.24 10.73 6.52
N PHE A 25 4.92 9.81 5.87
CA PHE A 25 5.87 10.14 4.80
C PHE A 25 5.22 10.95 3.68
N MET A 26 4.08 10.49 3.16
CA MET A 26 3.33 11.18 2.11
C MET A 26 2.98 12.61 2.54
N HIS A 27 2.43 12.75 3.75
CA HIS A 27 2.06 14.05 4.30
C HIS A 27 3.26 15.00 4.43
N GLN A 28 4.38 14.53 4.95
CA GLN A 28 5.59 15.36 5.09
C GLN A 28 6.21 15.70 3.73
N TYR A 29 6.18 14.77 2.79
CA TYR A 29 6.77 14.96 1.47
C TYR A 29 6.10 16.11 0.71
N VAL A 30 4.77 16.16 0.69
CA VAL A 30 4.03 17.21 -0.02
C VAL A 30 4.19 18.61 0.59
N GLN A 31 4.62 18.72 1.84
CA GLN A 31 4.95 20.02 2.43
C GLN A 31 6.17 20.67 1.75
N SER A 32 7.08 19.85 1.24
CA SER A 32 8.29 20.33 0.56
C SER A 32 8.18 20.28 -0.97
N TYR A 33 7.34 19.39 -1.50
CA TYR A 33 7.21 19.10 -2.94
C TYR A 33 5.73 19.11 -3.34
N ARG A 34 5.17 20.31 -3.51
CA ARG A 34 3.72 20.53 -3.69
C ARG A 34 3.14 19.94 -4.97
N ASN A 35 3.92 19.86 -6.05
CA ASN A 35 3.45 19.30 -7.34
C ASN A 35 3.43 17.77 -7.36
N THR A 36 3.29 17.14 -6.20
CA THR A 36 3.37 15.69 -6.08
C THR A 36 1.98 15.08 -5.93
N VAL A 37 1.76 14.00 -6.67
CA VAL A 37 0.61 13.12 -6.54
C VAL A 37 1.10 11.75 -6.10
N PHE A 38 0.58 11.26 -5.00
CA PHE A 38 0.82 9.89 -4.56
C PHE A 38 -0.26 8.97 -5.11
N VAL A 39 0.16 7.87 -5.73
CA VAL A 39 -0.73 6.80 -6.18
C VAL A 39 -0.41 5.53 -5.41
N TRP A 40 -1.28 5.16 -4.50
CA TRP A 40 -1.13 3.97 -3.69
C TRP A 40 -1.94 2.82 -4.30
N LEU A 41 -1.22 1.88 -4.87
CA LEU A 41 -1.80 0.70 -5.50
C LEU A 41 -1.98 -0.42 -4.47
N THR A 42 -3.24 -0.80 -4.23
CA THR A 42 -3.61 -1.89 -3.32
C THR A 42 -4.03 -3.14 -4.10
N PRO A 43 -3.85 -4.35 -3.52
CA PRO A 43 -4.39 -5.58 -4.11
C PRO A 43 -5.93 -5.60 -4.07
N GLY A 44 -6.54 -6.37 -4.98
CA GLY A 44 -7.98 -6.37 -5.23
C GLY A 44 -8.87 -7.07 -4.21
N LYS A 45 -8.35 -7.55 -3.10
CA LYS A 45 -9.14 -8.27 -2.10
C LYS A 45 -9.45 -7.37 -0.90
N GLY A 46 -10.73 -7.27 -0.53
CA GLY A 46 -11.16 -6.78 0.78
C GLY A 46 -11.20 -5.26 0.95
N ASN A 47 -11.51 -4.47 -0.07
CA ASN A 47 -11.63 -3.00 0.01
C ASN A 47 -10.43 -2.32 0.70
N LEU A 48 -9.22 -2.77 0.36
CA LEU A 48 -7.99 -2.27 0.99
C LEU A 48 -7.73 -0.79 0.67
N GLU A 49 -8.18 -0.32 -0.49
CA GLU A 49 -8.13 1.09 -0.85
C GLU A 49 -8.94 1.97 0.12
N GLU A 50 -10.15 1.55 0.48
CA GLU A 50 -11.00 2.27 1.43
C GLU A 50 -10.42 2.22 2.84
N GLN A 51 -9.92 1.07 3.27
CA GLN A 51 -9.26 0.93 4.57
C GLN A 51 -8.00 1.79 4.69
N SER A 52 -7.23 1.91 3.61
CA SER A 52 -6.04 2.75 3.59
C SER A 52 -6.40 4.23 3.60
N LYS A 53 -7.46 4.62 2.89
CA LYS A 53 -8.06 5.94 2.93
C LYS A 53 -8.51 6.30 4.35
N GLU A 54 -9.31 5.45 4.99
CA GLU A 54 -9.79 5.67 6.36
C GLU A 54 -8.65 5.83 7.37
N LYS A 55 -7.59 5.03 7.23
CA LYS A 55 -6.41 5.17 8.08
C LYS A 55 -5.73 6.52 7.86
N MET A 56 -5.57 6.96 6.61
CA MET A 56 -4.97 8.26 6.33
C MET A 56 -5.84 9.39 6.87
N ASP A 57 -7.15 9.38 6.64
CA ASP A 57 -8.10 10.34 7.19
C ASP A 57 -8.01 10.45 8.72
N LYS A 58 -7.87 9.31 9.37
CA LYS A 58 -7.75 9.24 10.83
C LYS A 58 -6.50 9.90 11.38
N TYR A 59 -5.38 9.75 10.68
CA TYR A 59 -4.08 10.22 11.16
C TYR A 59 -3.67 11.58 10.60
N ILE A 60 -4.17 11.95 9.42
CA ILE A 60 -3.79 13.16 8.68
C ILE A 60 -5.05 13.92 8.25
N HIS A 61 -5.62 14.71 9.14
CA HIS A 61 -6.91 15.40 8.95
C HIS A 61 -6.98 16.40 7.79
N ALA A 62 -5.86 16.82 7.22
CA ALA A 62 -5.81 17.79 6.12
C ALA A 62 -5.34 17.17 4.79
N ALA A 63 -5.28 15.84 4.70
CA ALA A 63 -4.85 15.18 3.48
C ALA A 63 -5.92 15.26 2.39
N GLN A 64 -5.52 15.56 1.16
CA GLN A 64 -6.39 15.43 0.00
C GLN A 64 -6.37 13.96 -0.42
N ILE A 65 -7.49 13.27 -0.22
CA ILE A 65 -7.59 11.84 -0.44
C ILE A 65 -8.62 11.55 -1.52
N LYS A 66 -8.20 10.78 -2.54
CA LYS A 66 -9.04 10.36 -3.66
C LYS A 66 -9.07 8.84 -3.79
N LEU A 67 -10.21 8.31 -4.17
CA LEU A 67 -10.35 6.95 -4.70
C LEU A 67 -10.36 7.01 -6.24
N LEU A 68 -10.35 5.85 -6.89
CA LEU A 68 -10.40 5.78 -8.34
C LEU A 68 -11.62 6.52 -8.93
N SER A 69 -12.79 6.44 -8.28
CA SER A 69 -14.01 7.15 -8.70
C SER A 69 -13.84 8.67 -8.70
N ASP A 70 -13.13 9.20 -7.72
CA ASP A 70 -12.89 10.63 -7.58
C ASP A 70 -11.92 11.10 -8.69
N VAL A 71 -10.89 10.31 -8.97
CA VAL A 71 -9.96 10.56 -10.07
C VAL A 71 -10.68 10.51 -11.42
N MET A 72 -11.57 9.54 -11.62
CA MET A 72 -12.35 9.42 -12.87
C MET A 72 -13.29 10.61 -13.12
N THR A 73 -13.69 11.30 -12.05
CA THR A 73 -14.60 12.46 -12.15
C THR A 73 -13.85 13.79 -12.24
N GLY A 74 -12.81 13.98 -11.42
CA GLY A 74 -12.13 15.25 -11.24
C GLY A 74 -10.66 15.29 -11.66
N GLY A 75 -10.09 14.14 -12.07
CA GLY A 75 -8.67 14.04 -12.38
C GLY A 75 -7.76 14.12 -11.15
N PHE A 76 -6.48 14.39 -11.41
CA PHE A 76 -5.45 14.55 -10.39
C PHE A 76 -5.17 16.02 -10.12
N GLU A 77 -4.93 16.36 -8.86
CA GLU A 77 -4.57 17.69 -8.39
C GLU A 77 -3.30 17.64 -7.54
N GLU A 78 -2.70 18.80 -7.30
CA GLU A 78 -1.53 18.92 -6.42
C GLU A 78 -1.80 18.34 -5.03
N ASN A 79 -0.85 17.57 -4.51
CA ASN A 79 -0.90 16.93 -3.19
C ASN A 79 -1.97 15.86 -3.01
N ASP A 80 -2.57 15.39 -4.09
CA ASP A 80 -3.49 14.26 -4.02
C ASP A 80 -2.82 12.99 -3.51
N ASN A 81 -3.56 12.26 -2.69
CA ASN A 81 -3.22 10.93 -2.21
C ASN A 81 -4.28 9.95 -2.72
N CYS A 82 -3.99 9.29 -3.83
CA CYS A 82 -4.95 8.45 -4.54
C CYS A 82 -4.78 6.98 -4.14
N PHE A 83 -5.81 6.38 -3.54
CA PHE A 83 -5.83 4.95 -3.22
C PHE A 83 -6.60 4.21 -4.30
N ILE A 84 -5.91 3.34 -5.03
CA ILE A 84 -6.44 2.67 -6.21
C ILE A 84 -6.23 1.17 -6.11
N ASN A 85 -7.30 0.43 -6.27
CA ASN A 85 -7.22 -1.00 -6.48
C ASN A 85 -6.72 -1.28 -7.90
N TRP A 86 -5.46 -1.74 -8.01
CA TRP A 86 -4.82 -1.96 -9.31
C TRP A 86 -5.53 -3.04 -10.16
N GLU A 87 -6.23 -3.98 -9.53
CA GLU A 87 -6.97 -5.00 -10.27
C GLU A 87 -8.13 -4.41 -11.07
N LYS A 88 -8.74 -3.30 -10.60
CA LYS A 88 -9.78 -2.59 -11.36
C LYS A 88 -9.24 -2.08 -12.70
N LEU A 89 -7.94 -1.76 -12.76
CA LEU A 89 -7.29 -1.26 -13.97
C LEU A 89 -6.85 -2.37 -14.94
N THR A 90 -6.73 -3.62 -14.46
CA THR A 90 -6.14 -4.73 -15.25
C THR A 90 -7.12 -5.81 -15.66
N LYS A 91 -8.21 -6.02 -14.93
CA LYS A 91 -9.11 -7.15 -15.15
C LYS A 91 -10.00 -6.95 -16.37
N LYS A 92 -10.16 -8.04 -17.15
CA LYS A 92 -11.29 -8.22 -18.05
C LYS A 92 -12.41 -8.86 -17.23
N GLY A 93 -13.51 -8.17 -16.97
CA GLY A 93 -14.66 -8.71 -16.24
C GLY A 93 -15.55 -7.62 -15.63
N ASN A 94 -16.58 -8.02 -14.88
CA ASN A 94 -17.63 -7.13 -14.36
C ASN A 94 -17.15 -5.98 -13.46
N ASN A 95 -15.94 -6.08 -12.90
CA ASN A 95 -15.34 -5.06 -12.02
C ASN A 95 -14.15 -4.32 -12.65
N ALA A 96 -13.86 -4.57 -13.93
CA ALA A 96 -12.81 -3.85 -14.66
C ALA A 96 -13.36 -2.55 -15.23
N LEU A 97 -12.48 -1.56 -15.37
CA LEU A 97 -12.81 -0.38 -16.15
C LEU A 97 -13.16 -0.79 -17.60
N LYS A 98 -14.23 -0.21 -18.12
CA LYS A 98 -14.55 -0.29 -19.55
C LYS A 98 -13.45 0.41 -20.36
N ASP A 99 -13.34 0.11 -21.65
CA ASP A 99 -12.31 0.72 -22.49
C ASP A 99 -12.41 2.26 -22.50
N SER A 100 -13.62 2.82 -22.49
CA SER A 100 -13.85 4.26 -22.39
C SER A 100 -13.39 4.85 -21.06
N GLU A 101 -13.64 4.13 -19.96
CA GLU A 101 -13.20 4.56 -18.60
C GLU A 101 -11.68 4.48 -18.48
N ARG A 102 -11.07 3.46 -19.06
CA ARG A 102 -9.63 3.33 -19.12
C ARG A 102 -9.00 4.46 -19.93
N THR A 103 -9.57 4.81 -21.06
CA THR A 103 -9.11 5.95 -21.88
C THR A 103 -9.20 7.24 -21.08
N ASN A 104 -10.32 7.49 -20.42
CA ASN A 104 -10.51 8.65 -19.54
C ASN A 104 -9.47 8.70 -18.39
N PHE A 105 -9.18 7.57 -17.76
CA PHE A 105 -8.14 7.50 -16.71
C PHE A 105 -6.76 7.86 -17.24
N LEU A 106 -6.38 7.36 -18.42
CA LEU A 106 -5.12 7.70 -19.06
C LEU A 106 -5.05 9.18 -19.46
N GLU A 107 -6.15 9.76 -19.96
CA GLU A 107 -6.25 11.18 -20.26
C GLU A 107 -6.05 12.04 -19.01
N HIS A 108 -6.58 11.63 -17.86
CA HIS A 108 -6.35 12.32 -16.58
C HIS A 108 -4.87 12.27 -16.17
N ILE A 109 -4.18 11.16 -16.38
CA ILE A 109 -2.74 11.05 -16.13
C ILE A 109 -1.96 12.00 -17.05
N GLU A 110 -2.23 11.98 -18.34
CA GLU A 110 -1.57 12.87 -19.31
C GLU A 110 -1.81 14.35 -18.99
N HIS A 111 -3.04 14.70 -18.60
CA HIS A 111 -3.39 16.05 -18.19
C HIS A 111 -2.59 16.52 -16.98
N ALA A 112 -2.46 15.66 -15.98
CA ALA A 112 -1.68 15.92 -14.77
C ALA A 112 -0.19 16.11 -15.09
N LEU A 113 0.38 15.23 -15.92
CA LEU A 113 1.78 15.34 -16.35
C LEU A 113 2.03 16.64 -17.13
N ASN A 114 1.13 17.01 -18.03
CA ASN A 114 1.20 18.25 -18.79
C ASN A 114 1.04 19.50 -17.91
N ALA A 115 0.33 19.38 -16.78
CA ALA A 115 0.22 20.41 -15.77
C ALA A 115 1.47 20.52 -14.86
N GLY A 116 2.46 19.64 -15.04
CA GLY A 116 3.71 19.63 -14.28
C GLY A 116 3.61 18.88 -12.96
N LEU A 117 2.62 18.01 -12.78
CA LEU A 117 2.52 17.15 -11.62
C LEU A 117 3.49 15.98 -11.72
N HIS A 118 4.06 15.58 -10.59
CA HIS A 118 4.97 14.46 -10.46
C HIS A 118 4.30 13.32 -9.68
N PHE A 119 4.30 12.13 -10.25
CA PHE A 119 3.74 10.95 -9.60
C PHE A 119 4.79 10.19 -8.80
N ILE A 120 4.42 9.77 -7.59
CA ILE A 120 5.12 8.76 -6.80
C ILE A 120 4.17 7.58 -6.60
N VAL A 121 4.57 6.40 -7.05
CA VAL A 121 3.73 5.20 -6.95
C VAL A 121 4.16 4.37 -5.75
N ILE A 122 3.21 4.06 -4.87
CA ILE A 122 3.37 3.13 -3.76
C ILE A 122 2.65 1.83 -4.13
N VAL A 123 3.35 0.70 -4.04
CA VAL A 123 2.79 -0.63 -4.30
C VAL A 123 2.75 -1.39 -2.99
N ASP A 124 1.56 -1.54 -2.43
CA ASP A 124 1.35 -2.29 -1.19
C ASP A 124 1.33 -3.80 -1.48
N GLU A 125 1.81 -4.59 -0.51
CA GLU A 125 1.90 -6.05 -0.63
C GLU A 125 2.53 -6.49 -1.97
N SER A 126 3.66 -5.89 -2.33
CA SER A 126 4.30 -6.02 -3.65
C SER A 126 4.64 -7.47 -4.03
N HIS A 127 4.72 -8.40 -3.06
CA HIS A 127 4.91 -9.81 -3.32
C HIS A 127 3.70 -10.47 -4.02
N GLN A 128 2.48 -9.92 -3.84
CA GLN A 128 1.25 -10.38 -4.50
C GLN A 128 1.04 -9.72 -5.86
N ASN A 129 1.59 -8.52 -6.05
CA ASN A 129 1.31 -7.64 -7.19
C ASN A 129 2.42 -7.63 -8.25
N ASN A 130 3.40 -8.51 -8.14
CA ASN A 130 4.53 -8.60 -9.08
C ASN A 130 4.08 -9.28 -10.39
N THR A 131 3.11 -8.68 -11.05
CA THR A 131 2.65 -9.13 -12.37
C THR A 131 3.08 -8.12 -13.41
N VAL A 132 3.40 -8.60 -14.62
CA VAL A 132 3.69 -7.76 -15.80
C VAL A 132 2.64 -6.65 -15.97
N LYS A 133 1.37 -6.95 -15.65
CA LYS A 133 0.25 -5.99 -15.74
C LYS A 133 0.32 -4.85 -14.73
N ALA A 134 0.79 -5.11 -13.50
CA ALA A 134 0.96 -4.04 -12.52
C ALA A 134 2.10 -3.11 -12.95
N ASP A 135 3.17 -3.66 -13.49
CA ASP A 135 4.28 -2.87 -14.02
C ASP A 135 3.88 -2.05 -15.26
N GLU A 136 3.01 -2.58 -16.12
CA GLU A 136 2.42 -1.84 -17.23
C GLU A 136 1.64 -0.61 -16.75
N ILE A 137 0.82 -0.75 -15.69
CA ILE A 137 0.06 0.38 -15.12
C ILE A 137 1.00 1.43 -14.53
N ILE A 138 2.02 1.00 -13.80
CA ILE A 138 3.01 1.90 -13.20
C ILE A 138 3.70 2.74 -14.28
N GLN A 139 3.92 2.19 -15.47
CA GLN A 139 4.55 2.91 -16.57
C GLN A 139 3.71 4.10 -17.08
N TYR A 140 2.38 4.03 -17.02
CA TYR A 140 1.52 5.15 -17.45
C TYR A 140 1.72 6.42 -16.62
N PHE A 141 2.11 6.28 -15.35
CA PHE A 141 2.36 7.43 -14.48
C PHE A 141 3.69 8.14 -14.74
N HIS A 142 4.54 7.61 -15.62
CA HIS A 142 5.88 8.16 -15.90
C HIS A 142 6.67 8.53 -14.63
N THR A 143 6.47 7.75 -13.57
CA THR A 143 7.04 8.04 -12.25
C THR A 143 8.55 7.81 -12.20
N ASP A 144 9.24 8.71 -11.52
CA ASP A 144 10.67 8.58 -11.24
C ASP A 144 10.93 7.68 -10.03
N LYS A 145 9.96 7.52 -9.13
CA LYS A 145 10.11 6.77 -7.88
C LYS A 145 8.92 5.83 -7.63
N ILE A 146 9.26 4.58 -7.32
CA ILE A 146 8.30 3.55 -6.93
C ILE A 146 8.69 3.05 -5.55
N ILE A 147 7.77 3.10 -4.60
CA ILE A 147 7.97 2.56 -3.25
C ILE A 147 7.20 1.25 -3.16
N ARG A 148 7.92 0.14 -3.01
CA ARG A 148 7.33 -1.19 -2.90
C ARG A 148 7.37 -1.67 -1.47
N CYS A 149 6.23 -1.97 -0.89
CA CYS A 149 6.09 -2.40 0.50
C CYS A 149 5.82 -3.89 0.57
N SER A 150 6.61 -4.60 1.37
CA SER A 150 6.41 -6.04 1.58
C SER A 150 7.16 -6.53 2.81
N ALA A 151 6.62 -7.55 3.48
CA ALA A 151 7.35 -8.30 4.49
C ALA A 151 8.39 -9.24 3.85
N THR A 152 8.07 -9.75 2.65
CA THR A 152 8.90 -10.70 1.90
C THR A 152 9.10 -10.20 0.46
N PRO A 153 9.89 -9.14 0.25
CA PRO A 153 10.06 -8.56 -1.07
C PRO A 153 10.78 -9.54 -2.01
N LYS A 154 10.33 -9.58 -3.25
CA LYS A 154 11.10 -10.21 -4.32
C LYS A 154 12.20 -9.27 -4.76
N GLY A 155 13.37 -9.81 -5.03
CA GLY A 155 14.52 -9.03 -5.45
C GLY A 155 14.27 -8.28 -6.75
N ILE A 156 14.44 -6.96 -6.72
CA ILE A 156 14.41 -6.09 -7.90
C ILE A 156 15.82 -5.57 -8.11
N LYS A 157 16.32 -5.73 -9.32
CA LYS A 157 17.68 -5.25 -9.66
C LYS A 157 17.75 -3.74 -9.46
N ASN A 158 18.82 -3.29 -8.79
CA ASN A 158 19.10 -1.88 -8.53
C ASN A 158 18.05 -1.15 -7.67
N ALA A 159 17.25 -1.87 -6.87
CA ALA A 159 16.37 -1.24 -5.88
C ALA A 159 17.16 -0.86 -4.63
N GLU A 160 16.83 0.28 -4.06
CA GLU A 160 17.28 0.67 -2.72
C GLU A 160 16.40 -0.05 -1.68
N ILE A 161 17.00 -0.70 -0.70
CA ILE A 161 16.26 -1.43 0.33
C ILE A 161 16.34 -0.67 1.65
N ILE A 162 15.17 -0.29 2.16
CA ILE A 162 14.98 0.24 3.51
C ILE A 162 14.34 -0.88 4.32
N GLU A 163 15.06 -1.39 5.30
CA GLU A 163 14.58 -2.49 6.16
C GLU A 163 14.26 -1.98 7.56
N ILE A 164 13.08 -2.34 8.04
CA ILE A 164 12.70 -2.22 9.45
C ILE A 164 12.86 -3.62 10.05
N PRO A 165 13.86 -3.83 10.94
CA PRO A 165 14.14 -5.14 11.50
C PRO A 165 12.97 -5.67 12.34
N GLU A 166 12.66 -6.95 12.21
CA GLU A 166 11.60 -7.57 13.02
C GLU A 166 11.89 -7.48 14.53
N ALA A 167 13.16 -7.56 14.90
CA ALA A 167 13.59 -7.44 16.29
C ALA A 167 13.19 -6.09 16.90
N ASP A 168 13.31 -5.00 16.15
CA ASP A 168 12.94 -3.66 16.61
C ASP A 168 11.43 -3.53 16.77
N VAL A 169 10.67 -4.09 15.82
CA VAL A 169 9.20 -4.09 15.86
C VAL A 169 8.67 -4.90 17.05
N ILE A 170 9.34 -5.99 17.40
CA ILE A 170 9.04 -6.79 18.60
C ILE A 170 9.42 -6.02 19.86
N ALA A 171 10.57 -5.37 19.88
CA ALA A 171 11.04 -4.60 21.05
C ALA A 171 10.09 -3.45 21.40
N GLU A 172 9.51 -2.80 20.38
CA GLU A 172 8.48 -1.76 20.51
C GLU A 172 7.07 -2.31 20.83
N GLY A 173 6.90 -3.63 20.92
CA GLY A 173 5.63 -4.28 21.24
C GLY A 173 4.55 -4.22 20.16
N LEU A 174 4.92 -3.87 18.93
CA LEU A 174 3.97 -3.76 17.81
C LEU A 174 3.53 -5.12 17.27
N ILE A 175 4.39 -6.13 17.39
CA ILE A 175 4.09 -7.53 17.07
C ILE A 175 4.54 -8.46 18.19
N LYS A 176 3.87 -9.60 18.31
CA LYS A 176 4.22 -10.59 19.34
C LYS A 176 5.47 -11.36 18.91
N LYS A 177 6.40 -11.56 19.83
CA LYS A 177 7.63 -12.33 19.61
C LYS A 177 7.35 -13.80 19.29
N MET A 178 6.36 -14.37 19.95
CA MET A 178 6.06 -15.79 19.85
C MET A 178 4.59 -16.06 20.16
N LEU A 179 3.97 -16.94 19.41
CA LEU A 179 2.71 -17.58 19.76
C LEU A 179 3.03 -18.98 20.25
N ILE A 180 2.76 -19.25 21.52
CA ILE A 180 2.91 -20.59 22.09
C ILE A 180 1.60 -21.34 21.83
N ILE A 181 1.68 -22.37 20.98
CA ILE A 181 0.59 -23.31 20.78
C ILE A 181 0.86 -24.49 21.72
N ASN A 182 -0.08 -24.78 22.61
CA ASN A 182 0.05 -25.90 23.51
C ASN A 182 -0.14 -27.22 22.74
N GLU A 183 0.93 -27.96 22.54
CA GLU A 183 0.92 -29.27 21.82
C GLU A 183 0.08 -30.33 22.54
N ASN A 184 -0.23 -30.12 23.82
CA ASN A 184 -1.04 -31.04 24.65
C ASN A 184 -2.53 -30.71 24.64
N PHE A 185 -3.01 -29.95 23.66
CA PHE A 185 -4.45 -29.69 23.54
C PHE A 185 -5.16 -31.01 23.19
N PRO A 186 -6.11 -31.49 24.02
CA PRO A 186 -6.83 -32.72 23.71
C PRO A 186 -7.58 -32.55 22.40
N GLN A 187 -7.49 -33.53 21.51
CA GLN A 187 -8.09 -33.52 20.17
C GLN A 187 -9.62 -33.36 20.12
N GLN A 188 -10.29 -33.31 21.28
CA GLN A 188 -11.73 -33.22 21.41
C GLN A 188 -12.24 -31.95 22.09
N VAL A 189 -11.41 -30.92 22.21
CA VAL A 189 -11.89 -29.64 22.76
C VAL A 189 -12.70 -28.94 21.69
N GLU A 190 -13.95 -28.63 21.99
CA GLU A 190 -14.81 -27.83 21.13
C GLU A 190 -14.12 -26.50 20.79
N MET A 191 -14.32 -26.03 19.58
CA MET A 191 -13.61 -24.86 19.03
C MET A 191 -13.78 -23.61 19.92
N GLU A 192 -14.91 -23.50 20.62
CA GLU A 192 -15.22 -22.43 21.57
C GLU A 192 -14.31 -22.47 22.80
N ASN A 193 -14.02 -23.65 23.34
CA ASN A 193 -13.13 -23.82 24.48
C ASN A 193 -11.67 -23.54 24.10
N ALA A 194 -11.26 -23.92 22.90
CA ALA A 194 -9.93 -23.63 22.38
C ALA A 194 -9.73 -22.11 22.20
N THR A 195 -10.75 -21.39 21.69
CA THR A 195 -10.72 -19.96 21.54
C THR A 195 -10.64 -19.24 22.88
N ASN A 196 -11.45 -19.65 23.86
CA ASN A 196 -11.44 -19.08 25.21
C ASN A 196 -10.09 -19.31 25.90
N TYR A 197 -9.52 -20.51 25.79
CA TYR A 197 -8.20 -20.80 26.33
C TYR A 197 -7.11 -19.90 25.72
N LEU A 198 -7.11 -19.72 24.40
CA LEU A 198 -6.15 -18.85 23.72
C LEU A 198 -6.32 -17.38 24.12
N LEU A 199 -7.55 -16.92 24.32
CA LEU A 199 -7.84 -15.59 24.82
C LEU A 199 -7.33 -15.41 26.26
N GLU A 200 -7.60 -16.35 27.16
CA GLU A 200 -7.09 -16.31 28.54
C GLU A 200 -5.56 -16.25 28.60
N GLN A 201 -4.87 -17.07 27.79
CA GLN A 201 -3.41 -17.04 27.72
C GLN A 201 -2.88 -15.74 27.09
N ALA A 202 -3.62 -15.12 26.19
CA ALA A 202 -3.23 -13.84 25.59
C ALA A 202 -3.39 -12.65 26.54
N TYR A 203 -4.34 -12.72 27.49
CA TYR A 203 -4.63 -11.67 28.47
C TYR A 203 -4.00 -11.90 29.84
N ALA A 204 -3.38 -13.06 30.08
CA ALA A 204 -2.75 -13.42 31.36
C ALA A 204 -1.35 -12.77 31.61
N LYS A 205 -1.11 -11.56 31.03
CA LYS A 205 0.11 -10.77 31.29
C LYS A 205 -0.22 -9.38 31.73
#